data_cbc375b5b9a46125cbad04f96c6aab9d
#
_entry.id   cbc375b5b9a46125cbad04f96c6aab9d
#
_cell.length_a   1.000
_cell.length_b   1.000
_cell.length_c   1.000
_cell.angle_alpha   90.00
_cell.angle_beta   90.00
_cell.angle_gamma   90.00
#
_symmetry.space_group_name_H-M   'P 1'
#
loop_
_entity.id
_entity.type
_entity.pdbx_description
1 polymer ?
#
loop_
_entity_poly.entity_id
_entity_poly.type
_entity_poly.pdbx_seq_one_letter_code
_entity_poly.pdbx_strand_id
1 'polypeptide(L)'
;MSKNVISASLVAGLLALWLGSGLFIETPEGVDVVLAEAPARSPEGFSEEPLSRVRVVTANAELRNRSIVLRGRTDAKRVIDVTAEVAGQVVAQPAERGMQVAKGDLLCEIAIDDREIAVDEARAGLEKARIEHEGSMQLADQGLLSEVAIAASASRQETAKAHLRRQELNLARTRITAPFDGVIEDLHLYVGDYAMPGAACATLIDLDPMLVTAQVTEEEVESLQLGSAVLGSTRVGRDIEGTLSFVGKQSDPVTRTYAVEITVDNSDYQLRSGLTVSLRVLLEEVAAHRVPPSLLTLNDNGEMGVRLVDEGDRVIFQTVSIIEDGPDGVWIAGLPPQIRLITVGQEYVSVGARVEPVLVDDTISQVVTR
;
A
#
# COMPACT_ATOMS: atom_id res chain seq x y z
N MET A 1 53.37 -43.37 -12.83
CA MET A 1 53.47 -42.03 -12.18
C MET A 1 52.64 -41.06 -13.00
N SER A 2 51.60 -40.50 -12.40
CA SER A 2 50.58 -39.70 -13.08
C SER A 2 51.11 -38.36 -13.56
N LYS A 3 50.67 -37.89 -14.72
CA LYS A 3 51.05 -36.61 -15.33
C LYS A 3 50.94 -35.42 -14.39
N ASN A 4 50.11 -35.50 -13.35
CA ASN A 4 49.89 -34.46 -12.36
C ASN A 4 51.06 -34.29 -11.34
N VAL A 5 51.87 -35.32 -11.12
CA VAL A 5 53.04 -35.26 -10.23
C VAL A 5 54.19 -34.54 -10.92
N ILE A 6 54.33 -34.72 -12.22
CA ILE A 6 55.39 -34.05 -13.02
C ILE A 6 55.14 -32.55 -13.14
N SER A 7 53.86 -32.12 -13.32
CA SER A 7 53.48 -30.71 -13.39
C SER A 7 53.63 -30.01 -12.04
N ALA A 8 53.28 -30.66 -10.93
CA ALA A 8 53.46 -30.12 -9.58
C ALA A 8 54.94 -29.92 -9.22
N SER A 9 55.82 -30.85 -9.62
CA SER A 9 57.24 -30.74 -9.39
C SER A 9 57.91 -29.65 -10.22
N LEU A 10 57.36 -29.37 -11.42
CA LEU A 10 57.89 -28.32 -12.29
C LEU A 10 57.51 -26.92 -11.77
N VAL A 11 56.29 -26.73 -11.25
CA VAL A 11 55.85 -25.47 -10.60
C VAL A 11 56.58 -25.21 -9.30
N ALA A 12 56.85 -26.23 -8.47
CA ALA A 12 57.62 -26.11 -7.25
C ALA A 12 59.10 -25.72 -7.53
N GLY A 13 59.69 -26.28 -8.62
CA GLY A 13 61.05 -25.93 -9.05
C GLY A 13 61.17 -24.49 -9.54
N LEU A 14 60.19 -23.97 -10.27
CA LEU A 14 60.12 -22.59 -10.74
C LEU A 14 59.95 -21.58 -9.57
N LEU A 15 59.15 -21.95 -8.58
CA LEU A 15 58.95 -21.13 -7.36
C LEU A 15 60.23 -21.08 -6.51
N ALA A 16 60.96 -22.18 -6.40
CA ALA A 16 62.23 -22.21 -5.68
C ALA A 16 63.34 -21.41 -6.39
N LEU A 17 63.34 -21.39 -7.73
CA LEU A 17 64.25 -20.59 -8.54
C LEU A 17 63.93 -19.07 -8.42
N TRP A 18 62.66 -18.73 -8.36
CA TRP A 18 62.23 -17.32 -8.20
C TRP A 18 62.55 -16.78 -6.79
N LEU A 19 62.32 -17.58 -5.74
CA LEU A 19 62.70 -17.25 -4.37
C LEU A 19 64.25 -17.16 -4.16
N GLY A 20 65.01 -17.99 -4.88
CA GLY A 20 66.44 -17.97 -4.82
C GLY A 20 67.12 -16.79 -5.57
N SER A 21 66.41 -16.21 -6.56
CA SER A 21 66.95 -15.04 -7.29
C SER A 21 67.04 -13.77 -6.46
N GLY A 22 66.28 -13.67 -5.37
CA GLY A 22 66.34 -12.56 -4.44
C GLY A 22 67.57 -12.50 -3.56
N LEU A 23 68.40 -13.60 -3.49
CA LEU A 23 69.62 -13.66 -2.67
C LEU A 23 70.88 -13.11 -3.38
N PHE A 24 70.77 -12.71 -4.65
CA PHE A 24 71.90 -12.19 -5.43
C PHE A 24 71.77 -10.72 -5.82
N ILE A 25 70.94 -9.95 -5.07
CA ILE A 25 70.93 -8.49 -5.21
C ILE A 25 71.95 -7.93 -4.25
N GLU A 26 73.17 -7.69 -4.73
CA GLU A 26 74.17 -6.91 -3.98
C GLU A 26 73.66 -5.48 -3.84
N THR A 27 73.50 -5.04 -2.58
CA THR A 27 73.35 -3.63 -2.24
C THR A 27 74.65 -2.88 -2.58
N PRO A 28 74.62 -1.80 -3.39
CA PRO A 28 75.81 -0.98 -3.56
C PRO A 28 76.13 -0.29 -2.26
N GLU A 29 77.35 -0.55 -1.75
CA GLU A 29 77.98 0.13 -0.60
C GLU A 29 78.28 1.60 -0.97
N GLY A 30 77.82 2.48 -0.07
CA GLY A 30 78.55 3.71 0.29
C GLY A 30 78.52 4.82 -0.77
N VAL A 31 77.48 5.62 -0.76
CA VAL A 31 77.63 7.04 -1.10
C VAL A 31 77.56 7.83 0.15
N ASP A 32 78.74 8.28 0.63
CA ASP A 32 78.82 9.28 1.68
C ASP A 32 78.13 10.56 1.21
N VAL A 33 76.94 10.77 1.66
CA VAL A 33 76.22 12.05 1.48
C VAL A 33 76.85 13.01 2.49
N VAL A 34 77.77 13.83 2.02
CA VAL A 34 78.21 15.02 2.77
C VAL A 34 76.97 15.90 2.99
N LEU A 35 76.46 15.92 4.23
CA LEU A 35 75.45 16.86 4.66
C LEU A 35 76.05 18.29 4.53
N ALA A 36 75.82 18.91 3.37
CA ALA A 36 75.92 20.33 3.21
C ALA A 36 74.90 21.00 4.12
N GLU A 37 75.36 21.66 5.15
CA GLU A 37 74.60 22.48 6.06
C GLU A 37 73.85 23.54 5.26
N ALA A 38 72.55 23.30 5.03
CA ALA A 38 71.71 24.28 4.40
C ALA A 38 71.54 25.48 5.32
N PRO A 39 71.66 26.72 4.84
CA PRO A 39 71.40 27.88 5.67
C PRO A 39 69.99 27.86 6.21
N ALA A 40 69.89 28.10 7.56
CA ALA A 40 68.59 28.24 8.23
C ALA A 40 67.73 29.28 7.50
N ARG A 41 66.76 28.80 6.75
CA ARG A 41 65.66 29.65 6.28
C ARG A 41 64.81 29.97 7.50
N SER A 42 64.80 31.23 7.87
CA SER A 42 63.80 31.81 8.79
C SER A 42 62.42 31.36 8.34
N PRO A 43 61.47 31.11 9.22
CA PRO A 43 60.09 30.84 8.84
C PRO A 43 59.51 32.14 8.30
N GLU A 44 59.67 32.36 7.00
CA GLU A 44 58.88 33.34 6.29
C GLU A 44 57.45 32.88 6.31
N GLY A 45 56.62 33.81 6.73
CA GLY A 45 55.19 33.81 6.88
C GLY A 45 54.39 32.67 6.23
N PHE A 46 53.49 32.15 7.00
CA PHE A 46 52.36 31.39 6.48
C PHE A 46 51.75 32.20 5.31
N SER A 47 52.12 31.87 4.07
CA SER A 47 51.34 32.28 2.90
C SER A 47 49.97 31.70 3.12
N GLU A 48 48.98 32.54 3.41
CA GLU A 48 47.57 32.15 3.33
C GLU A 48 47.40 31.59 1.90
N GLU A 49 47.20 30.27 1.79
CA GLU A 49 46.81 29.68 0.52
C GLU A 49 45.60 30.46 0.00
N PRO A 50 45.63 30.90 -1.26
CA PRO A 50 44.52 31.65 -1.78
C PRO A 50 43.23 30.85 -1.64
N LEU A 51 42.25 31.39 -0.89
CA LEU A 51 40.99 30.73 -0.66
C LEU A 51 40.34 30.35 -1.99
N SER A 52 39.94 29.11 -2.09
CA SER A 52 39.21 28.65 -3.28
C SER A 52 37.90 29.43 -3.42
N ARG A 53 37.69 30.04 -4.58
CA ARG A 53 36.45 30.75 -4.88
C ARG A 53 35.36 29.76 -5.28
N VAL A 54 34.23 29.81 -4.60
CA VAL A 54 33.06 28.99 -4.90
C VAL A 54 31.85 29.87 -5.18
N ARG A 55 31.05 29.48 -6.17
CA ARG A 55 29.78 30.17 -6.45
C ARG A 55 28.69 29.60 -5.53
N VAL A 56 28.01 30.48 -4.82
CA VAL A 56 27.02 30.11 -3.81
C VAL A 56 25.67 30.78 -4.13
N VAL A 57 24.60 30.02 -4.01
CA VAL A 57 23.21 30.49 -4.11
C VAL A 57 22.53 30.28 -2.77
N THR A 58 21.81 31.30 -2.30
CA THR A 58 20.95 31.17 -1.13
C THR A 58 19.63 30.54 -1.56
N ALA A 59 19.28 29.42 -0.94
CA ALA A 59 18.02 28.73 -1.19
C ALA A 59 17.17 28.65 0.07
N ASN A 60 15.85 28.86 -0.11
CA ASN A 60 14.87 28.70 0.95
C ASN A 60 14.10 27.40 0.71
N ALA A 61 13.75 26.72 1.79
CA ALA A 61 12.92 25.53 1.73
C ALA A 61 11.48 25.88 1.34
N GLU A 62 10.87 25.00 0.56
CA GLU A 62 9.43 24.98 0.29
C GLU A 62 8.81 23.77 0.96
N LEU A 63 7.58 23.88 1.45
CA LEU A 63 6.84 22.72 1.97
C LEU A 63 6.41 21.85 0.80
N ARG A 64 6.77 20.57 0.85
CA ARG A 64 6.42 19.57 -0.14
C ARG A 64 5.91 18.29 0.52
N ASN A 65 4.86 17.73 -0.04
CA ASN A 65 4.39 16.42 0.39
C ASN A 65 5.40 15.34 -0.02
N ARG A 66 5.94 14.64 0.96
CA ARG A 66 6.61 13.37 0.68
C ARG A 66 5.56 12.41 0.14
N SER A 67 5.90 11.59 -0.83
CA SER A 67 4.97 10.62 -1.39
C SER A 67 5.64 9.26 -1.61
N ILE A 68 4.84 8.21 -1.51
CA ILE A 68 5.23 6.84 -1.87
C ILE A 68 4.46 6.45 -3.11
N VAL A 69 5.18 5.91 -4.11
CA VAL A 69 4.58 5.43 -5.36
C VAL A 69 4.34 3.93 -5.24
N LEU A 70 3.08 3.54 -5.33
CA LEU A 70 2.64 2.16 -5.25
C LEU A 70 2.06 1.70 -6.59
N ARG A 71 2.20 0.41 -6.86
CA ARG A 71 1.50 -0.25 -7.95
C ARG A 71 0.48 -1.22 -7.35
N GLY A 72 -0.75 -1.10 -7.79
CA GLY A 72 -1.85 -1.89 -7.29
C GLY A 72 -2.80 -2.31 -8.39
N ARG A 73 -3.88 -2.93 -7.97
CA ARG A 73 -5.01 -3.28 -8.83
C ARG A 73 -6.30 -2.89 -8.16
N THR A 74 -7.30 -2.58 -8.96
CA THR A 74 -8.66 -2.41 -8.47
C THR A 74 -9.26 -3.77 -8.15
N ASP A 75 -9.97 -3.86 -7.03
CA ASP A 75 -10.71 -5.04 -6.61
C ASP A 75 -12.12 -4.64 -6.18
N ALA A 76 -13.09 -5.51 -6.42
CA ALA A 76 -14.43 -5.31 -5.89
C ALA A 76 -14.39 -5.42 -4.36
N LYS A 77 -15.17 -4.59 -3.68
CA LYS A 77 -15.29 -4.64 -2.22
C LYS A 77 -15.80 -6.00 -1.74
N ARG A 78 -16.71 -6.61 -2.50
CA ARG A 78 -17.29 -7.93 -2.23
C ARG A 78 -17.67 -8.60 -3.53
N VAL A 79 -17.47 -9.92 -3.59
CA VAL A 79 -18.00 -10.80 -4.63
C VAL A 79 -18.67 -11.96 -3.91
N ILE A 80 -19.95 -12.19 -4.16
CA ILE A 80 -20.67 -13.30 -3.56
C ILE A 80 -21.56 -13.99 -4.59
N ASP A 81 -21.73 -15.28 -4.39
CA ASP A 81 -22.77 -16.04 -5.06
C ASP A 81 -24.03 -16.03 -4.18
N VAL A 82 -25.09 -15.41 -4.69
CA VAL A 82 -26.40 -15.38 -4.01
C VAL A 82 -27.08 -16.71 -4.27
N THR A 83 -27.28 -17.51 -3.20
CA THR A 83 -27.68 -18.90 -3.31
C THR A 83 -29.14 -19.11 -2.91
N ALA A 84 -29.77 -20.13 -3.48
CA ALA A 84 -31.09 -20.61 -3.07
C ALA A 84 -31.03 -21.23 -1.67
N GLU A 85 -31.93 -20.87 -0.79
CA GLU A 85 -32.08 -21.45 0.55
C GLU A 85 -33.09 -22.61 0.63
N VAL A 86 -33.98 -22.70 -0.39
CA VAL A 86 -34.99 -23.74 -0.48
C VAL A 86 -34.96 -24.41 -1.87
N ALA A 87 -35.40 -25.65 -1.91
CA ALA A 87 -35.52 -26.38 -3.16
C ALA A 87 -36.80 -25.99 -3.93
N GLY A 88 -36.75 -26.02 -5.26
CA GLY A 88 -37.90 -25.82 -6.13
C GLY A 88 -37.49 -25.37 -7.53
N GLN A 89 -38.48 -25.32 -8.43
CA GLN A 89 -38.26 -24.85 -9.79
C GLN A 89 -38.19 -23.32 -9.83
N VAL A 90 -37.25 -22.77 -10.61
CA VAL A 90 -37.15 -21.32 -10.87
C VAL A 90 -38.31 -20.95 -11.84
N VAL A 91 -39.18 -20.06 -11.37
CA VAL A 91 -40.38 -19.62 -12.15
C VAL A 91 -40.20 -18.22 -12.73
N ALA A 92 -39.36 -17.40 -12.13
CA ALA A 92 -39.01 -16.05 -12.63
C ALA A 92 -37.56 -15.70 -12.36
N GLN A 93 -36.98 -14.93 -13.28
CA GLN A 93 -35.64 -14.40 -13.18
C GLN A 93 -35.59 -13.02 -13.83
N PRO A 94 -35.96 -11.97 -13.09
CA PRO A 94 -35.93 -10.60 -13.63
C PRO A 94 -34.52 -10.04 -13.75
N ALA A 95 -33.54 -10.65 -13.08
CA ALA A 95 -32.15 -10.25 -13.08
C ALA A 95 -31.49 -10.55 -14.43
N GLU A 96 -30.74 -9.60 -14.96
CA GLU A 96 -29.93 -9.75 -16.17
C GLU A 96 -28.45 -9.54 -15.89
N ARG A 97 -27.59 -10.20 -16.65
CA ARG A 97 -26.14 -10.03 -16.55
C ARG A 97 -25.73 -8.60 -16.90
N GLY A 98 -24.92 -7.97 -16.04
CA GLY A 98 -24.52 -6.56 -16.14
C GLY A 98 -25.54 -5.57 -15.59
N MET A 99 -26.68 -6.02 -15.09
CA MET A 99 -27.71 -5.18 -14.48
C MET A 99 -27.22 -4.67 -13.11
N GLN A 100 -27.46 -3.39 -12.83
CA GLN A 100 -27.33 -2.82 -11.49
C GLN A 100 -28.58 -3.15 -10.69
N VAL A 101 -28.38 -3.60 -9.46
CA VAL A 101 -29.46 -3.96 -8.53
C VAL A 101 -29.26 -3.28 -7.19
N ALA A 102 -30.36 -2.90 -6.57
CA ALA A 102 -30.38 -2.42 -5.19
C ALA A 102 -30.61 -3.58 -4.22
N LYS A 103 -30.22 -3.37 -2.98
CA LYS A 103 -30.51 -4.31 -1.90
C LYS A 103 -32.00 -4.58 -1.79
N GLY A 104 -32.37 -5.88 -1.86
CA GLY A 104 -33.76 -6.33 -1.82
C GLY A 104 -34.39 -6.59 -3.18
N ASP A 105 -33.75 -6.20 -4.29
CA ASP A 105 -34.23 -6.50 -5.63
C ASP A 105 -34.27 -8.01 -5.88
N LEU A 106 -35.32 -8.46 -6.58
CA LEU A 106 -35.53 -9.87 -6.89
C LEU A 106 -34.56 -10.33 -7.97
N LEU A 107 -33.76 -11.35 -7.65
CA LEU A 107 -32.83 -11.98 -8.59
C LEU A 107 -33.43 -13.21 -9.25
N CYS A 108 -33.94 -14.15 -8.45
CA CYS A 108 -34.63 -15.35 -8.89
C CYS A 108 -35.83 -15.59 -7.99
N GLU A 109 -36.89 -16.21 -8.56
CA GLU A 109 -38.05 -16.66 -7.81
C GLU A 109 -38.21 -18.16 -7.99
N ILE A 110 -38.32 -18.88 -6.87
CA ILE A 110 -38.60 -20.32 -6.82
C ILE A 110 -40.10 -20.51 -6.69
N ALA A 111 -40.63 -21.53 -7.34
CA ALA A 111 -42.05 -21.88 -7.25
C ALA A 111 -42.52 -21.96 -5.79
N ILE A 112 -43.65 -21.32 -5.51
CA ILE A 112 -44.24 -21.25 -4.19
C ILE A 112 -44.77 -22.61 -3.72
N ASP A 113 -45.31 -23.38 -4.70
CA ASP A 113 -45.91 -24.70 -4.48
C ASP A 113 -47.00 -24.65 -3.39
N ASP A 114 -46.87 -25.49 -2.34
CA ASP A 114 -47.77 -25.59 -1.19
C ASP A 114 -47.42 -24.67 -0.03
N ARG A 115 -46.37 -23.82 -0.15
CA ARG A 115 -45.85 -23.01 0.97
C ARG A 115 -46.86 -21.97 1.48
N GLU A 116 -47.67 -21.37 0.61
CA GLU A 116 -48.73 -20.47 1.01
C GLU A 116 -49.81 -21.20 1.83
N ILE A 117 -50.18 -22.40 1.41
CA ILE A 117 -51.14 -23.25 2.14
C ILE A 117 -50.57 -23.58 3.53
N ALA A 118 -49.30 -23.94 3.62
CA ALA A 118 -48.64 -24.24 4.89
C ALA A 118 -48.59 -23.03 5.86
N VAL A 119 -48.46 -21.80 5.31
CA VAL A 119 -48.54 -20.55 6.11
C VAL A 119 -49.95 -20.36 6.66
N ASP A 120 -50.99 -20.57 5.79
CA ASP A 120 -52.40 -20.39 6.20
C ASP A 120 -52.81 -21.43 7.24
N GLU A 121 -52.40 -22.69 7.09
CA GLU A 121 -52.58 -23.75 8.13
C GLU A 121 -51.96 -23.39 9.44
N ALA A 122 -50.70 -22.91 9.38
CA ALA A 122 -49.96 -22.51 10.63
C ALA A 122 -50.60 -21.29 11.28
N ARG A 123 -51.14 -20.34 10.51
CA ARG A 123 -51.89 -19.17 10.97
C ARG A 123 -53.18 -19.57 11.68
N ALA A 124 -53.93 -20.49 11.08
CA ALA A 124 -55.14 -21.03 11.70
C ALA A 124 -54.83 -21.80 12.99
N GLY A 125 -53.71 -22.56 13.00
CA GLY A 125 -53.21 -23.24 14.20
C GLY A 125 -52.82 -22.28 15.35
N LEU A 126 -52.19 -21.16 15.04
CA LEU A 126 -51.89 -20.13 16.02
C LEU A 126 -53.15 -19.47 16.58
N GLU A 127 -54.10 -19.14 15.71
CA GLU A 127 -55.39 -18.56 16.16
C GLU A 127 -56.14 -19.48 17.07
N LYS A 128 -56.23 -20.78 16.76
CA LYS A 128 -56.80 -21.80 17.67
C LYS A 128 -56.08 -21.81 19.03
N ALA A 129 -54.76 -21.86 19.05
CA ALA A 129 -53.98 -21.88 20.29
C ALA A 129 -54.16 -20.60 21.13
N ARG A 130 -54.32 -19.44 20.48
CA ARG A 130 -54.63 -18.16 21.09
C ARG A 130 -55.96 -18.19 21.83
N ILE A 131 -57.02 -18.65 21.14
CA ILE A 131 -58.38 -18.79 21.70
C ILE A 131 -58.38 -19.74 22.88
N GLU A 132 -57.66 -20.89 22.77
CA GLU A 132 -57.53 -21.86 23.87
C GLU A 132 -56.83 -21.25 25.10
N HIS A 133 -55.78 -20.45 24.87
CA HIS A 133 -55.04 -19.78 25.97
C HIS A 133 -55.91 -18.68 26.61
N GLU A 134 -56.61 -17.85 25.84
CA GLU A 134 -57.54 -16.83 26.35
C GLU A 134 -58.65 -17.47 27.21
N GLY A 135 -59.25 -18.57 26.71
CA GLY A 135 -60.21 -19.34 27.48
C GLY A 135 -59.64 -19.92 28.76
N SER A 136 -58.41 -20.40 28.75
CA SER A 136 -57.71 -20.87 29.95
C SER A 136 -57.49 -19.74 30.92
N MET A 137 -57.15 -18.54 30.51
CA MET A 137 -57.00 -17.37 31.40
C MET A 137 -58.32 -16.96 32.02
N GLN A 138 -59.42 -16.92 31.25
CA GLN A 138 -60.76 -16.62 31.76
C GLN A 138 -61.24 -17.62 32.83
N LEU A 139 -60.97 -18.93 32.67
CA LEU A 139 -61.25 -19.96 33.67
C LEU A 139 -60.34 -19.83 34.90
N ALA A 140 -59.11 -19.44 34.75
CA ALA A 140 -58.16 -19.17 35.85
C ALA A 140 -58.63 -18.00 36.72
N ASP A 141 -59.14 -16.93 36.12
CA ASP A 141 -59.70 -15.77 36.82
C ASP A 141 -60.89 -16.14 37.68
N GLN A 142 -61.57 -17.20 37.31
CA GLN A 142 -62.70 -17.80 38.10
C GLN A 142 -62.25 -18.85 39.13
N GLY A 143 -60.92 -19.09 39.25
CA GLY A 143 -60.33 -20.08 40.12
C GLY A 143 -60.58 -21.55 39.70
N LEU A 144 -60.94 -21.79 38.44
CA LEU A 144 -61.32 -23.08 37.88
C LEU A 144 -60.19 -23.82 37.19
N LEU A 145 -59.02 -23.20 37.05
CA LEU A 145 -57.87 -23.77 36.33
C LEU A 145 -56.56 -23.66 37.14
N SER A 146 -55.71 -24.69 37.08
CA SER A 146 -54.41 -24.69 37.74
C SER A 146 -53.37 -23.88 36.95
N GLU A 147 -52.36 -23.35 37.65
CA GLU A 147 -51.21 -22.63 37.03
C GLU A 147 -50.51 -23.50 35.99
N VAL A 148 -50.41 -24.81 36.22
CA VAL A 148 -49.79 -25.75 35.25
C VAL A 148 -50.59 -25.81 33.96
N ALA A 149 -51.93 -25.77 34.02
CA ALA A 149 -52.78 -25.78 32.83
C ALA A 149 -52.68 -24.47 32.03
N ILE A 150 -52.55 -23.34 32.71
CA ILE A 150 -52.30 -22.02 32.11
C ILE A 150 -50.94 -22.03 31.41
N ALA A 151 -49.90 -22.46 32.10
CA ALA A 151 -48.54 -22.55 31.52
C ALA A 151 -48.51 -23.48 30.30
N ALA A 152 -49.27 -24.60 30.32
CA ALA A 152 -49.38 -25.52 29.22
C ALA A 152 -50.09 -24.89 27.99
N SER A 153 -51.14 -24.09 28.20
CA SER A 153 -51.84 -23.37 27.10
C SER A 153 -50.97 -22.26 26.50
N ALA A 154 -50.24 -21.52 27.35
CA ALA A 154 -49.26 -20.52 26.91
C ALA A 154 -48.14 -21.16 26.07
N SER A 155 -47.58 -22.28 26.49
CA SER A 155 -46.57 -23.04 25.76
C SER A 155 -47.05 -23.52 24.40
N ARG A 156 -48.33 -23.98 24.30
CA ARG A 156 -48.94 -24.35 23.00
C ARG A 156 -49.04 -23.15 22.05
N GLN A 157 -49.46 -21.99 22.57
CA GLN A 157 -49.55 -20.76 21.76
C GLN A 157 -48.18 -20.34 21.24
N GLU A 158 -47.14 -20.32 22.07
CA GLU A 158 -45.78 -19.98 21.64
C GLU A 158 -45.22 -21.02 20.64
N THR A 159 -45.54 -22.29 20.78
CA THR A 159 -45.19 -23.34 19.82
C THR A 159 -45.87 -23.11 18.45
N ALA A 160 -47.17 -22.79 18.44
CA ALA A 160 -47.91 -22.48 17.23
C ALA A 160 -47.37 -21.20 16.53
N LYS A 161 -47.00 -20.18 17.32
CA LYS A 161 -46.39 -18.95 16.82
C LYS A 161 -45.02 -19.22 16.18
N ALA A 162 -44.19 -20.04 16.79
CA ALA A 162 -42.90 -20.45 16.22
C ALA A 162 -43.09 -21.28 14.93
N HIS A 163 -44.14 -22.09 14.86
CA HIS A 163 -44.48 -22.86 13.67
C HIS A 163 -44.89 -21.92 12.50
N LEU A 164 -45.79 -20.96 12.73
CA LEU A 164 -46.14 -19.95 11.74
C LEU A 164 -44.92 -19.22 11.24
N ARG A 165 -44.07 -18.71 12.13
CA ARG A 165 -42.84 -18.00 11.74
C ARG A 165 -41.95 -18.83 10.84
N ARG A 166 -41.84 -20.14 11.08
CA ARG A 166 -41.04 -21.05 10.26
C ARG A 166 -41.62 -21.17 8.83
N GLN A 167 -42.95 -21.28 8.70
CA GLN A 167 -43.60 -21.36 7.38
C GLN A 167 -43.48 -20.03 6.63
N GLU A 168 -43.64 -18.89 7.31
CA GLU A 168 -43.42 -17.57 6.69
C GLU A 168 -41.98 -17.40 6.18
N LEU A 169 -40.99 -17.85 6.92
CA LEU A 169 -39.59 -17.84 6.47
C LEU A 169 -39.37 -18.77 5.27
N ASN A 170 -39.98 -19.97 5.25
CA ASN A 170 -39.85 -20.88 4.13
C ASN A 170 -40.49 -20.29 2.83
N LEU A 171 -41.58 -19.58 2.98
CA LEU A 171 -42.21 -18.86 1.88
C LEU A 171 -41.34 -17.68 1.44
N ALA A 172 -40.86 -16.86 2.36
CA ALA A 172 -39.99 -15.73 2.03
C ALA A 172 -38.71 -16.14 1.28
N ARG A 173 -38.16 -17.32 1.59
CA ARG A 173 -36.93 -17.86 0.96
C ARG A 173 -37.17 -18.34 -0.49
N THR A 174 -38.40 -18.38 -0.99
CA THR A 174 -38.62 -18.61 -2.41
C THR A 174 -38.21 -17.43 -3.26
N ARG A 175 -38.11 -16.24 -2.68
CA ARG A 175 -37.67 -15.01 -3.33
C ARG A 175 -36.22 -14.75 -3.02
N ILE A 176 -35.35 -15.03 -3.97
CA ILE A 176 -33.90 -14.80 -3.83
C ILE A 176 -33.63 -13.36 -4.20
N THR A 177 -33.18 -12.54 -3.23
CA THR A 177 -33.00 -11.10 -3.41
C THR A 177 -31.54 -10.68 -3.20
N ALA A 178 -31.17 -9.54 -3.77
CA ALA A 178 -29.85 -8.95 -3.61
C ALA A 178 -29.61 -8.53 -2.14
N PRO A 179 -28.54 -9.00 -1.49
CA PRO A 179 -28.24 -8.66 -0.09
C PRO A 179 -27.60 -7.27 0.08
N PHE A 180 -27.10 -6.66 -0.98
CA PHE A 180 -26.52 -5.32 -1.06
C PHE A 180 -26.64 -4.76 -2.48
N ASP A 181 -26.39 -3.45 -2.62
CA ASP A 181 -26.36 -2.76 -3.90
C ASP A 181 -25.13 -3.20 -4.70
N GLY A 182 -25.30 -3.50 -5.98
CA GLY A 182 -24.18 -3.98 -6.80
C GLY A 182 -24.56 -4.26 -8.25
N VAL A 183 -23.69 -4.98 -8.93
CA VAL A 183 -23.85 -5.39 -10.34
C VAL A 183 -23.88 -6.91 -10.43
N ILE A 184 -24.77 -7.43 -11.25
CA ILE A 184 -24.82 -8.87 -11.55
C ILE A 184 -23.72 -9.20 -12.55
N GLU A 185 -22.72 -9.97 -12.09
CA GLU A 185 -21.62 -10.41 -12.94
C GLU A 185 -22.00 -11.63 -13.77
N ASP A 186 -22.65 -12.63 -13.13
CA ASP A 186 -23.06 -13.84 -13.82
C ASP A 186 -24.38 -14.39 -13.27
N LEU A 187 -25.04 -15.21 -14.07
CA LEU A 187 -26.29 -15.90 -13.77
C LEU A 187 -26.09 -17.41 -13.90
N HIS A 188 -26.51 -18.16 -12.88
CA HIS A 188 -26.26 -19.59 -12.78
C HIS A 188 -27.51 -20.44 -12.86
N LEU A 189 -28.70 -19.86 -12.53
CA LEU A 189 -29.97 -20.52 -12.62
C LEU A 189 -30.86 -19.75 -13.62
N TYR A 190 -31.62 -20.49 -14.42
CA TYR A 190 -32.53 -19.95 -15.40
C TYR A 190 -33.95 -20.43 -15.14
N VAL A 191 -34.96 -19.74 -15.71
CA VAL A 191 -36.34 -20.14 -15.60
C VAL A 191 -36.51 -21.55 -16.17
N GLY A 192 -37.08 -22.43 -15.34
CA GLY A 192 -37.26 -23.87 -15.66
C GLY A 192 -36.25 -24.77 -14.95
N ASP A 193 -35.09 -24.23 -14.48
CA ASP A 193 -34.11 -25.01 -13.72
C ASP A 193 -34.66 -25.39 -12.32
N TYR A 194 -34.16 -26.46 -11.78
CA TYR A 194 -34.50 -26.89 -10.42
C TYR A 194 -33.37 -26.52 -9.46
N ALA A 195 -33.65 -25.53 -8.59
CA ALA A 195 -32.73 -25.10 -7.57
C ALA A 195 -32.72 -26.06 -6.38
N MET A 196 -31.51 -26.36 -5.85
CA MET A 196 -31.28 -27.02 -4.58
C MET A 196 -30.75 -26.01 -3.56
N PRO A 197 -30.96 -26.22 -2.24
CA PRO A 197 -30.35 -25.39 -1.23
C PRO A 197 -28.84 -25.32 -1.43
N GLY A 198 -28.27 -24.09 -1.51
CA GLY A 198 -26.87 -23.84 -1.82
C GLY A 198 -26.55 -23.66 -3.31
N ALA A 199 -27.51 -23.89 -4.22
CA ALA A 199 -27.30 -23.58 -5.64
C ALA A 199 -27.23 -22.07 -5.84
N ALA A 200 -26.19 -21.58 -6.52
CA ALA A 200 -26.04 -20.17 -6.85
C ALA A 200 -27.11 -19.74 -7.88
N CYS A 201 -27.83 -18.65 -7.61
CA CYS A 201 -28.71 -17.99 -8.56
C CYS A 201 -27.91 -17.03 -9.43
N ALA A 202 -27.15 -16.13 -8.81
CA ALA A 202 -26.36 -15.11 -9.49
C ALA A 202 -25.12 -14.79 -8.69
N THR A 203 -24.05 -14.38 -9.39
CA THR A 203 -22.88 -13.74 -8.78
C THR A 203 -23.10 -12.24 -8.74
N LEU A 204 -23.09 -11.66 -7.55
CA LEU A 204 -23.25 -10.23 -7.29
C LEU A 204 -21.93 -9.63 -6.83
N ILE A 205 -21.54 -8.51 -7.47
CA ILE A 205 -20.31 -7.78 -7.12
C ILE A 205 -20.63 -6.38 -6.62
N ASP A 206 -19.95 -5.99 -5.54
CA ASP A 206 -20.01 -4.65 -4.95
C ASP A 206 -18.81 -3.85 -5.47
N LEU A 207 -19.10 -2.90 -6.36
CA LEU A 207 -18.08 -2.07 -7.01
C LEU A 207 -18.00 -0.65 -6.44
N ASP A 208 -18.86 -0.29 -5.49
CA ASP A 208 -18.92 1.04 -4.87
C ASP A 208 -19.01 0.93 -3.33
N PRO A 209 -18.00 1.42 -2.61
CA PRO A 209 -16.74 1.93 -3.12
C PRO A 209 -15.85 0.82 -3.71
N MET A 210 -15.06 1.21 -4.72
CA MET A 210 -14.02 0.34 -5.27
C MET A 210 -12.84 0.28 -4.30
N LEU A 211 -12.26 -0.90 -4.13
CA LEU A 211 -10.99 -1.07 -3.42
C LEU A 211 -9.82 -1.08 -4.41
N VAL A 212 -8.71 -0.50 -4.01
CA VAL A 212 -7.44 -0.69 -4.70
C VAL A 212 -6.49 -1.37 -3.74
N THR A 213 -6.06 -2.57 -4.11
CA THR A 213 -5.10 -3.35 -3.33
C THR A 213 -3.69 -3.13 -3.87
N ALA A 214 -2.75 -2.85 -2.99
CA ALA A 214 -1.34 -2.69 -3.31
C ALA A 214 -0.47 -3.34 -2.23
N GLN A 215 0.82 -3.41 -2.49
CA GLN A 215 1.79 -3.93 -1.53
C GLN A 215 2.89 -2.91 -1.32
N VAL A 216 3.33 -2.77 -0.06
CA VAL A 216 4.38 -1.85 0.38
C VAL A 216 5.50 -2.62 1.07
N THR A 217 6.71 -2.10 1.00
CA THR A 217 7.86 -2.67 1.71
C THR A 217 7.81 -2.38 3.21
N GLU A 218 8.67 -3.06 3.99
CA GLU A 218 8.81 -2.85 5.43
C GLU A 218 9.24 -1.41 5.77
N GLU A 219 10.10 -0.81 4.95
CA GLU A 219 10.56 0.56 5.15
C GLU A 219 9.46 1.60 4.88
N GLU A 220 8.61 1.34 3.90
CA GLU A 220 7.54 2.25 3.49
C GLU A 220 6.33 2.18 4.42
N VAL A 221 6.00 0.99 4.95
CA VAL A 221 4.78 0.76 5.75
C VAL A 221 4.74 1.60 7.02
N GLU A 222 5.91 1.85 7.66
CA GLU A 222 5.98 2.66 8.88
C GLU A 222 5.64 4.14 8.64
N SER A 223 5.84 4.61 7.40
CA SER A 223 5.53 5.98 7.01
C SER A 223 4.06 6.19 6.65
N LEU A 224 3.29 5.11 6.46
CA LEU A 224 1.89 5.18 6.05
C LEU A 224 0.97 5.50 7.22
N GLN A 225 0.05 6.42 7.01
CA GLN A 225 -0.98 6.77 7.97
C GLN A 225 -2.37 6.49 7.39
N LEU A 226 -3.22 5.83 8.16
CA LEU A 226 -4.62 5.63 7.78
C LEU A 226 -5.29 6.99 7.56
N GLY A 227 -6.05 7.11 6.49
CA GLY A 227 -6.69 8.37 6.11
C GLY A 227 -5.84 9.25 5.18
N SER A 228 -4.59 8.87 4.86
CA SER A 228 -3.78 9.60 3.87
C SER A 228 -4.48 9.66 2.53
N ALA A 229 -4.43 10.83 1.88
CA ALA A 229 -4.93 11.00 0.53
C ALA A 229 -4.05 10.26 -0.47
N VAL A 230 -4.69 9.62 -1.42
CA VAL A 230 -4.01 8.85 -2.46
C VAL A 230 -4.47 9.36 -3.81
N LEU A 231 -3.51 9.74 -4.65
CA LEU A 231 -3.73 10.14 -6.03
C LEU A 231 -3.13 9.10 -6.95
N GLY A 232 -3.75 8.85 -8.07
CA GLY A 232 -3.20 7.88 -9.00
C GLY A 232 -3.89 7.88 -10.35
N SER A 233 -3.48 6.95 -11.19
CA SER A 233 -4.10 6.77 -12.50
C SER A 233 -4.08 5.31 -12.93
N THR A 234 -5.09 4.95 -13.72
CA THR A 234 -5.10 3.67 -14.45
C THR A 234 -4.11 3.71 -15.62
N ARG A 235 -3.74 2.54 -16.16
CA ARG A 235 -2.90 2.47 -17.37
C ARG A 235 -3.49 3.17 -18.59
N VAL A 236 -4.80 3.36 -18.64
CA VAL A 236 -5.50 4.06 -19.73
C VAL A 236 -5.62 5.56 -19.48
N GLY A 237 -5.00 6.09 -18.41
CA GLY A 237 -4.94 7.52 -18.11
C GLY A 237 -6.16 8.09 -17.38
N ARG A 238 -6.99 7.24 -16.74
CA ARG A 238 -8.07 7.73 -15.88
C ARG A 238 -7.50 8.03 -14.50
N ASP A 239 -7.70 9.23 -14.02
CA ASP A 239 -7.31 9.64 -12.68
C ASP A 239 -8.16 8.92 -11.61
N ILE A 240 -7.52 8.63 -10.50
CA ILE A 240 -8.11 7.98 -9.33
C ILE A 240 -7.73 8.82 -8.11
N GLU A 241 -8.73 9.15 -7.33
CA GLU A 241 -8.57 9.76 -6.02
C GLU A 241 -9.18 8.85 -4.97
N GLY A 242 -8.48 8.67 -3.88
CA GLY A 242 -8.93 7.78 -2.82
C GLY A 242 -8.26 8.07 -1.48
N THR A 243 -8.57 7.21 -0.52
CA THR A 243 -8.06 7.32 0.85
C THR A 243 -7.50 5.98 1.28
N LEU A 244 -6.34 5.99 1.92
CA LEU A 244 -5.74 4.79 2.53
C LEU A 244 -6.62 4.31 3.69
N SER A 245 -7.32 3.20 3.49
CA SER A 245 -8.33 2.68 4.41
C SER A 245 -7.81 1.53 5.27
N PHE A 246 -6.80 0.80 4.80
CA PHE A 246 -6.25 -0.34 5.52
C PHE A 246 -4.74 -0.47 5.29
N VAL A 247 -4.02 -0.82 6.36
CA VAL A 247 -2.60 -1.20 6.32
C VAL A 247 -2.46 -2.51 7.10
N GLY A 248 -2.01 -3.55 6.42
CA GLY A 248 -1.81 -4.88 6.99
C GLY A 248 -0.85 -4.86 8.17
N LYS A 249 -1.11 -5.69 9.17
CA LYS A 249 -0.25 -5.85 10.35
C LYS A 249 0.70 -7.04 10.25
N GLN A 250 0.55 -7.84 9.22
CA GLN A 250 1.39 -8.99 8.97
C GLN A 250 1.93 -8.91 7.53
N SER A 251 3.23 -9.12 7.38
CA SER A 251 3.85 -9.21 6.06
C SER A 251 3.58 -10.57 5.42
N ASP A 252 3.51 -10.58 4.12
CA ASP A 252 3.57 -11.81 3.32
C ASP A 252 4.96 -12.46 3.52
N PRO A 253 5.05 -13.73 3.91
CA PRO A 253 6.33 -14.38 4.22
C PRO A 253 7.23 -14.60 2.99
N VAL A 254 6.67 -14.57 1.78
CA VAL A 254 7.41 -14.79 0.54
C VAL A 254 7.95 -13.49 -0.02
N THR A 255 7.07 -12.48 -0.14
CA THR A 255 7.42 -11.18 -0.74
C THR A 255 7.97 -10.19 0.27
N ARG A 256 7.76 -10.40 1.58
CA ARG A 256 8.11 -9.50 2.68
C ARG A 256 7.48 -8.11 2.52
N THR A 257 6.29 -8.07 1.99
CA THR A 257 5.52 -6.86 1.78
C THR A 257 4.26 -6.88 2.62
N TYR A 258 3.72 -5.72 2.92
CA TYR A 258 2.47 -5.52 3.64
C TYR A 258 1.37 -5.14 2.67
N ALA A 259 0.20 -5.75 2.82
CA ALA A 259 -0.96 -5.39 2.03
C ALA A 259 -1.51 -4.02 2.49
N VAL A 260 -1.87 -3.19 1.53
CA VAL A 260 -2.56 -1.93 1.77
C VAL A 260 -3.80 -1.85 0.89
N GLU A 261 -4.86 -1.22 1.42
CA GLU A 261 -6.10 -1.00 0.68
C GLU A 261 -6.45 0.48 0.66
N ILE A 262 -6.81 0.94 -0.50
CA ILE A 262 -7.24 2.30 -0.77
C ILE A 262 -8.71 2.23 -1.19
N THR A 263 -9.55 3.02 -0.55
CA THR A 263 -10.95 3.18 -0.90
C THR A 263 -11.11 4.31 -1.90
N VAL A 264 -11.75 4.01 -3.03
CA VAL A 264 -11.98 4.92 -4.15
C VAL A 264 -13.48 4.98 -4.43
N ASP A 265 -14.01 6.17 -4.58
CA ASP A 265 -15.41 6.36 -5.02
C ASP A 265 -15.60 5.83 -6.45
N ASN A 266 -16.65 5.08 -6.67
CA ASN A 266 -17.02 4.53 -7.97
C ASN A 266 -18.54 4.54 -8.16
N SER A 267 -19.18 5.57 -7.67
CA SER A 267 -20.65 5.73 -7.72
C SER A 267 -21.22 5.75 -9.15
N ASP A 268 -20.37 6.05 -10.14
CA ASP A 268 -20.67 5.97 -11.57
C ASP A 268 -20.43 4.58 -12.19
N TYR A 269 -19.91 3.60 -11.42
CA TYR A 269 -19.57 2.25 -11.86
C TYR A 269 -18.60 2.18 -13.06
N GLN A 270 -17.81 3.24 -13.28
CA GLN A 270 -16.88 3.33 -14.40
C GLN A 270 -15.58 2.56 -14.18
N LEU A 271 -15.14 2.40 -12.93
CA LEU A 271 -14.00 1.57 -12.60
C LEU A 271 -14.44 0.11 -12.54
N ARG A 272 -13.66 -0.73 -13.23
CA ARG A 272 -13.84 -2.18 -13.22
C ARG A 272 -12.82 -2.80 -12.28
N SER A 273 -13.16 -3.95 -11.69
CA SER A 273 -12.21 -4.77 -10.94
C SER A 273 -11.14 -5.35 -11.87
N GLY A 274 -9.91 -5.51 -11.37
CA GLY A 274 -8.79 -6.09 -12.10
C GLY A 274 -7.92 -5.10 -12.90
N LEU A 275 -8.20 -3.79 -12.87
CA LEU A 275 -7.38 -2.80 -13.55
C LEU A 275 -6.08 -2.55 -12.78
N THR A 276 -4.97 -2.49 -13.50
CA THR A 276 -3.68 -2.05 -12.92
C THR A 276 -3.66 -0.54 -12.77
N VAL A 277 -3.25 -0.08 -11.60
CA VAL A 277 -3.17 1.33 -11.22
C VAL A 277 -1.80 1.70 -10.68
N SER A 278 -1.38 2.93 -10.93
CA SER A 278 -0.22 3.55 -10.29
C SER A 278 -0.74 4.60 -9.32
N LEU A 279 -0.36 4.49 -8.06
CA LEU A 279 -0.85 5.31 -6.96
C LEU A 279 0.29 6.07 -6.33
N ARG A 280 0.00 7.26 -5.82
CA ARG A 280 0.89 8.09 -5.02
C ARG A 280 0.18 8.40 -3.71
N VAL A 281 0.67 7.80 -2.63
CA VAL A 281 0.18 8.08 -1.27
C VAL A 281 0.87 9.35 -0.79
N LEU A 282 0.10 10.37 -0.46
CA LEU A 282 0.62 11.62 0.09
C LEU A 282 0.91 11.42 1.57
N LEU A 283 2.14 11.72 1.96
CA LEU A 283 2.63 11.69 3.34
C LEU A 283 2.71 13.11 3.91
N GLU A 284 3.38 13.23 5.05
CA GLU A 284 3.61 14.52 5.71
C GLU A 284 4.33 15.52 4.81
N GLU A 285 4.00 16.80 5.01
CA GLU A 285 4.73 17.90 4.41
C GLU A 285 6.09 18.03 5.08
N VAL A 286 7.13 18.12 4.27
CA VAL A 286 8.50 18.33 4.72
C VAL A 286 9.10 19.56 4.04
N ALA A 287 9.98 20.24 4.76
CA ALA A 287 10.76 21.33 4.18
C ALA A 287 11.78 20.74 3.19
N ALA A 288 11.68 21.13 1.93
CA ALA A 288 12.50 20.60 0.84
C ALA A 288 13.10 21.73 0.00
N HIS A 289 14.26 21.47 -0.57
CA HIS A 289 14.93 22.38 -1.49
C HIS A 289 14.99 21.75 -2.88
N ARG A 290 14.71 22.53 -3.92
CA ARG A 290 14.88 22.10 -5.30
C ARG A 290 16.31 22.35 -5.73
N VAL A 291 17.02 21.30 -6.14
CA VAL A 291 18.40 21.38 -6.57
C VAL A 291 18.61 20.67 -7.91
N PRO A 292 19.54 21.16 -8.77
CA PRO A 292 19.96 20.40 -9.95
C PRO A 292 20.59 19.07 -9.54
N PRO A 293 20.32 17.96 -10.25
CA PRO A 293 20.93 16.66 -9.97
C PRO A 293 22.45 16.68 -9.96
N SER A 294 23.08 17.58 -10.73
CA SER A 294 24.53 17.75 -10.83
C SER A 294 25.21 18.24 -9.53
N LEU A 295 24.43 18.72 -8.56
CA LEU A 295 24.95 19.18 -7.25
C LEU A 295 24.90 18.09 -6.20
N LEU A 296 24.25 16.96 -6.47
CA LEU A 296 24.23 15.80 -5.59
C LEU A 296 25.57 15.07 -5.70
N THR A 297 26.21 14.85 -4.55
CA THR A 297 27.49 14.13 -4.45
C THR A 297 27.41 13.06 -3.37
N LEU A 298 28.33 12.11 -3.42
CA LEU A 298 28.46 11.10 -2.37
C LEU A 298 29.62 11.48 -1.44
N ASN A 299 29.46 11.23 -0.15
CA ASN A 299 30.57 11.30 0.79
C ASN A 299 31.39 10.00 0.78
N ASP A 300 32.45 9.95 1.57
CA ASP A 300 33.35 8.79 1.67
C ASP A 300 32.64 7.52 2.20
N ASN A 301 31.51 7.66 2.85
CA ASN A 301 30.66 6.56 3.32
C ASN A 301 29.65 6.09 2.29
N GLY A 302 29.57 6.74 1.12
CA GLY A 302 28.58 6.44 0.08
C GLY A 302 27.21 7.07 0.31
N GLU A 303 27.07 7.99 1.26
CA GLU A 303 25.81 8.69 1.52
C GLU A 303 25.68 9.89 0.58
N MET A 304 24.47 10.05 0.04
CA MET A 304 24.13 11.17 -0.86
C MET A 304 23.94 12.47 -0.07
N GLY A 305 24.50 13.55 -0.60
CA GLY A 305 24.38 14.86 0.04
C GLY A 305 24.74 16.01 -0.88
N VAL A 306 24.75 17.21 -0.31
CA VAL A 306 25.15 18.45 -0.99
C VAL A 306 26.21 19.17 -0.17
N ARG A 307 27.03 19.98 -0.84
CA ARG A 307 28.02 20.85 -0.21
C ARG A 307 27.45 22.24 -0.01
N LEU A 308 27.48 22.68 1.24
CA LEU A 308 26.99 23.98 1.68
C LEU A 308 28.16 24.81 2.21
N VAL A 309 27.93 26.09 2.38
CA VAL A 309 28.85 27.00 3.09
C VAL A 309 28.19 27.44 4.39
N ASP A 310 28.90 27.25 5.51
CA ASP A 310 28.42 27.66 6.82
C ASP A 310 28.61 29.19 7.04
N GLU A 311 28.17 29.73 8.20
CA GLU A 311 28.32 31.14 8.55
C GLU A 311 29.80 31.58 8.67
N GLY A 312 30.73 30.64 8.88
CA GLY A 312 32.17 30.88 8.97
C GLY A 312 32.91 30.73 7.63
N ASP A 313 32.17 30.66 6.52
CA ASP A 313 32.69 30.42 5.14
C ASP A 313 33.51 29.14 5.03
N ARG A 314 33.07 28.08 5.74
CA ARG A 314 33.62 26.74 5.61
C ARG A 314 32.63 25.83 4.86
N VAL A 315 33.21 24.92 4.06
CA VAL A 315 32.47 23.90 3.36
C VAL A 315 31.98 22.83 4.33
N ILE A 316 30.68 22.59 4.35
CA ILE A 316 30.07 21.48 5.07
C ILE A 316 29.38 20.56 4.09
N PHE A 317 29.39 19.26 4.38
CA PHE A 317 28.60 18.26 3.65
C PHE A 317 27.38 17.92 4.48
N GLN A 318 26.21 18.01 3.86
CA GLN A 318 24.96 17.64 4.52
C GLN A 318 24.30 16.51 3.74
N THR A 319 24.07 15.40 4.43
CA THR A 319 23.33 14.25 3.89
C THR A 319 21.88 14.65 3.65
N VAL A 320 21.33 14.23 2.52
CA VAL A 320 19.97 14.55 2.10
C VAL A 320 19.23 13.31 1.67
N SER A 321 17.90 13.38 1.73
CA SER A 321 16.99 12.39 1.14
C SER A 321 16.27 13.00 -0.06
N ILE A 322 16.16 12.23 -1.16
CA ILE A 322 15.37 12.63 -2.32
C ILE A 322 13.90 12.43 -1.98
N ILE A 323 13.10 13.48 -2.21
CA ILE A 323 11.65 13.50 -2.03
C ILE A 323 10.94 13.24 -3.35
N GLU A 324 11.39 13.95 -4.40
CA GLU A 324 10.79 13.89 -5.72
C GLU A 324 11.85 14.21 -6.77
N ASP A 325 11.83 13.43 -7.86
CA ASP A 325 12.65 13.68 -9.04
C ASP A 325 11.74 14.19 -10.17
N GLY A 326 12.09 15.32 -10.73
CA GLY A 326 11.29 15.99 -11.75
C GLY A 326 12.13 16.64 -12.85
N PRO A 327 11.50 17.02 -13.97
CA PRO A 327 12.19 17.62 -15.11
C PRO A 327 12.91 18.94 -14.77
N ASP A 328 12.43 19.65 -13.74
CA ASP A 328 12.97 20.95 -13.32
C ASP A 328 13.99 20.83 -12.17
N GLY A 329 14.40 19.63 -11.78
CA GLY A 329 15.35 19.36 -10.71
C GLY A 329 14.81 18.38 -9.66
N VAL A 330 15.67 18.04 -8.71
CA VAL A 330 15.39 17.08 -7.65
C VAL A 330 15.02 17.85 -6.37
N TRP A 331 13.94 17.43 -5.72
CA TRP A 331 13.56 17.91 -4.40
C TRP A 331 14.22 17.08 -3.32
N ILE A 332 14.98 17.74 -2.46
CA ILE A 332 15.73 17.10 -1.36
C ILE A 332 15.31 17.67 -0.01
N ALA A 333 15.24 16.80 0.99
CA ALA A 333 15.00 17.15 2.40
C ALA A 333 16.20 16.80 3.27
N GLY A 334 16.15 17.21 4.53
CA GLY A 334 17.23 17.02 5.51
C GLY A 334 18.13 18.24 5.67
N LEU A 335 17.73 19.37 5.08
CA LEU A 335 18.45 20.63 5.12
C LEU A 335 17.73 21.68 6.00
N PRO A 336 18.45 22.67 6.59
CA PRO A 336 17.84 23.80 7.27
C PRO A 336 16.90 24.60 6.33
N PRO A 337 15.97 25.42 6.90
CA PRO A 337 15.04 26.20 6.09
C PRO A 337 15.69 27.16 5.10
N GLN A 338 16.87 27.67 5.43
CA GLN A 338 17.69 28.51 4.55
C GLN A 338 19.11 27.95 4.47
N ILE A 339 19.64 27.80 3.27
CA ILE A 339 20.95 27.25 3.01
C ILE A 339 21.76 28.13 2.04
N ARG A 340 23.08 28.05 2.15
CA ARG A 340 24.04 28.59 1.18
C ARG A 340 24.63 27.41 0.39
N LEU A 341 24.05 27.11 -0.78
CA LEU A 341 24.39 25.96 -1.61
C LEU A 341 25.52 26.31 -2.58
N ILE A 342 26.56 25.49 -2.62
CA ILE A 342 27.64 25.62 -3.61
C ILE A 342 27.11 25.09 -4.95
N THR A 343 27.09 25.96 -5.96
CA THR A 343 26.63 25.61 -7.30
C THR A 343 27.75 25.42 -8.33
N VAL A 344 28.93 26.02 -8.09
CA VAL A 344 30.13 25.82 -8.92
C VAL A 344 31.35 25.79 -8.02
N GLY A 345 32.26 24.86 -8.28
CA GLY A 345 33.50 24.69 -7.51
C GLY A 345 33.42 23.58 -6.45
N GLN A 346 32.29 22.88 -6.34
CA GLN A 346 32.08 21.82 -5.35
C GLN A 346 33.13 20.69 -5.42
N GLU A 347 33.68 20.39 -6.59
CA GLU A 347 34.66 19.33 -6.76
C GLU A 347 36.08 19.71 -6.35
N TYR A 348 36.34 21.01 -6.24
CA TYR A 348 37.66 21.55 -5.91
C TYR A 348 37.85 21.90 -4.44
N VAL A 349 36.82 21.66 -3.61
CA VAL A 349 36.85 22.01 -2.18
C VAL A 349 36.54 20.79 -1.33
N SER A 350 37.29 20.63 -0.23
CA SER A 350 37.07 19.57 0.73
C SER A 350 36.23 20.03 1.90
N VAL A 351 35.54 19.11 2.57
CA VAL A 351 34.78 19.40 3.79
C VAL A 351 35.70 19.99 4.85
N GLY A 352 35.24 21.08 5.48
CA GLY A 352 36.02 21.84 6.48
C GLY A 352 36.96 22.92 5.88
N ALA A 353 37.19 22.92 4.56
CA ALA A 353 38.03 23.95 3.92
C ALA A 353 37.33 25.32 3.99
N ARG A 354 38.13 26.35 4.22
CA ARG A 354 37.65 27.74 4.15
C ARG A 354 37.65 28.20 2.70
N VAL A 355 36.59 28.85 2.29
CA VAL A 355 36.37 29.28 0.90
C VAL A 355 35.98 30.76 0.82
N GLU A 356 36.12 31.36 -0.35
CA GLU A 356 35.61 32.70 -0.67
C GLU A 356 34.31 32.55 -1.40
N PRO A 357 33.11 32.71 -0.73
CA PRO A 357 31.82 32.54 -1.37
C PRO A 357 31.48 33.74 -2.25
N VAL A 358 31.25 33.49 -3.52
CA VAL A 358 30.73 34.49 -4.46
C VAL A 358 29.23 34.28 -4.55
N LEU A 359 28.45 35.16 -3.92
CA LEU A 359 26.99 35.11 -3.98
C LEU A 359 26.52 35.46 -5.40
N VAL A 360 25.65 34.65 -5.94
CA VAL A 360 24.99 34.89 -7.23
C VAL A 360 23.50 35.02 -6.95
N ASP A 361 22.91 36.13 -7.39
CA ASP A 361 21.48 36.43 -7.24
C ASP A 361 20.59 35.61 -8.21
N ASP A 362 21.10 34.51 -8.73
CA ASP A 362 20.35 33.61 -9.61
C ASP A 362 19.45 32.72 -8.75
N THR A 363 18.14 32.82 -8.99
CA THR A 363 17.19 31.81 -8.53
C THR A 363 17.63 30.45 -9.05
N ILE A 364 17.65 29.39 -8.22
CA ILE A 364 18.11 28.05 -8.60
C ILE A 364 17.49 27.55 -9.91
N SER A 365 16.29 28.02 -10.27
CA SER A 365 15.62 27.77 -11.56
C SER A 365 16.43 28.15 -12.81
N GLN A 366 17.37 29.10 -12.73
CA GLN A 366 18.18 29.52 -13.89
C GLN A 366 19.47 28.67 -14.05
N VAL A 367 19.86 27.93 -13.00
CA VAL A 367 21.04 27.03 -13.07
C VAL A 367 20.71 25.74 -13.82
N VAL A 368 19.44 25.37 -13.92
CA VAL A 368 18.95 24.16 -14.63
C VAL A 368 18.95 24.33 -16.15
N THR A 369 18.96 25.56 -16.67
CA THR A 369 18.75 25.85 -18.11
C THR A 369 20.04 26.20 -18.87
N ARG A 370 21.24 26.01 -18.27
CA ARG A 370 22.53 26.27 -18.93
C ARG A 370 23.41 25.02 -19.00
#